data_0bd31f2997d716892f7d3acc0391939a
#
_entry.id   0bd31f2997d716892f7d3acc0391939a
#
_cell.length_a   1.000
_cell.length_b   1.000
_cell.length_c   1.000
_cell.angle_alpha   90.00
_cell.angle_beta   90.00
_cell.angle_gamma   90.00
#
_symmetry.space_group_name_H-M   'P 1'
#
loop_
_entity.id
_entity.type
_entity.pdbx_description
1 polymer ?
#
loop_
_entity_poly.entity_id
_entity_poly.type
_entity_poly.pdbx_seq_one_letter_code
_entity_poly.pdbx_strand_id
1 'polypeptide(L)'
;MCYTYQAGSQSARIDCYGRRFICECMCDLLRRQWHEFRLNLRPREFAYWFVQNLILLFCKLFIQTQLFGGEHYAPPAPATLLLCGHKRDWDPLLCAPRLYYQRGWWRPDSRRMAFVGREDMFLRGFMAEIVDSWEWPRWAMRLLDLTNLTPIVRPLRAYPIARALEYSLRSLLFDVYQQQGNLPLQEVLSEEMLDHLDRWATETASRQRRFKPRPSRQLHVKDILTWDYREPLMQNLRRRFLVPEQYAWYQARQRAKIEAQLQALGAVLRRGDTLWIAPEGMITPDGAQHRVRGGIAALLALAPPKTRVLPVNITYDFMTTGRMRACLSVGAPLEGLADLPRAELSARVLHALARQIVVTMTLLGSRFLWERLQQGQPDFDEAALSTAVAQNMRLLRQQGAAFEQGLQKDRTLQRRLRAFITYGLRSGLLIRLPGKQYRINPAPFQQRRETFFWLNPRYCVNELLTLEAALTHGERSIATTPG
;
A
#
# COMPACT_ATOMS: atom_id res chain seq x y z
N MET A 1 55.81 -50.99 -5.94
CA MET A 1 56.05 -49.56 -6.19
C MET A 1 55.24 -49.07 -7.41
N CYS A 2 53.96 -49.30 -7.48
CA CYS A 2 53.16 -48.77 -8.61
C CYS A 2 51.71 -48.45 -8.24
N TYR A 3 51.46 -47.94 -7.03
CA TYR A 3 50.10 -47.57 -6.61
C TYR A 3 49.93 -46.12 -6.10
N THR A 4 50.93 -45.28 -6.16
CA THR A 4 50.90 -43.94 -5.60
C THR A 4 50.83 -42.82 -6.64
N TYR A 5 50.78 -43.06 -7.96
CA TYR A 5 50.81 -42.03 -8.99
C TYR A 5 49.46 -41.75 -9.70
N GLN A 6 48.42 -42.55 -9.47
CA GLN A 6 47.13 -42.31 -10.11
C GLN A 6 46.17 -41.42 -9.28
N ALA A 7 46.38 -41.28 -7.97
CA ALA A 7 45.54 -40.42 -7.12
C ALA A 7 45.78 -38.89 -7.35
N GLY A 8 47.01 -38.49 -7.75
CA GLY A 8 47.36 -37.10 -7.97
C GLY A 8 46.74 -36.47 -9.23
N SER A 9 46.51 -37.29 -10.29
CA SER A 9 46.00 -36.74 -11.57
C SER A 9 44.48 -36.53 -11.59
N GLN A 10 43.74 -37.32 -10.82
CA GLN A 10 42.27 -37.15 -10.71
C GLN A 10 41.91 -35.95 -9.82
N SER A 11 42.61 -35.75 -8.70
CA SER A 11 42.42 -34.59 -7.82
C SER A 11 42.75 -33.28 -8.54
N ALA A 12 43.82 -33.23 -9.32
CA ALA A 12 44.18 -32.03 -10.10
C ALA A 12 43.20 -31.76 -11.25
N ARG A 13 42.61 -32.81 -11.86
CA ARG A 13 41.56 -32.62 -12.88
C ARG A 13 40.24 -32.11 -12.28
N ILE A 14 39.85 -32.60 -11.11
CA ILE A 14 38.64 -32.15 -10.41
C ILE A 14 38.83 -30.65 -9.99
N ASP A 15 39.99 -30.28 -9.53
CA ASP A 15 40.29 -28.88 -9.17
C ASP A 15 40.31 -27.92 -10.39
N CYS A 16 40.84 -28.39 -11.53
CA CYS A 16 40.78 -27.63 -12.78
C CYS A 16 39.34 -27.49 -13.32
N TYR A 17 38.53 -28.51 -13.24
CA TYR A 17 37.10 -28.48 -13.63
C TYR A 17 36.29 -27.60 -12.69
N GLY A 18 36.50 -27.70 -11.40
CA GLY A 18 35.85 -26.85 -10.40
C GLY A 18 36.20 -25.35 -10.58
N ARG A 19 37.49 -25.01 -10.79
CA ARG A 19 37.92 -23.65 -11.06
C ARG A 19 37.38 -23.12 -12.37
N ARG A 20 37.30 -23.90 -13.43
CA ARG A 20 36.73 -23.52 -14.72
C ARG A 20 35.23 -23.26 -14.62
N PHE A 21 34.51 -24.13 -13.92
CA PHE A 21 33.07 -23.97 -13.67
C PHE A 21 32.76 -22.72 -12.84
N ILE A 22 33.55 -22.47 -11.78
CA ILE A 22 33.43 -21.24 -10.96
C ILE A 22 33.73 -20.00 -11.79
N CYS A 23 34.75 -20.03 -12.64
CA CYS A 23 35.12 -18.93 -13.50
C CYS A 23 34.06 -18.64 -14.56
N GLU A 24 33.47 -19.66 -15.19
CA GLU A 24 32.37 -19.53 -16.16
C GLU A 24 31.12 -18.97 -15.48
N CYS A 25 30.74 -19.47 -14.31
CA CYS A 25 29.62 -18.93 -13.52
C CYS A 25 29.85 -17.47 -13.10
N MET A 26 31.09 -17.09 -12.72
CA MET A 26 31.42 -15.71 -12.40
C MET A 26 31.39 -14.81 -13.63
N CYS A 27 31.90 -15.26 -14.77
CA CYS A 27 31.85 -14.51 -16.02
C CYS A 27 30.42 -14.28 -16.50
N ASP A 28 29.54 -15.28 -16.43
CA ASP A 28 28.14 -15.14 -16.76
C ASP A 28 27.39 -14.23 -15.79
N LEU A 29 27.71 -14.28 -14.50
CA LEU A 29 27.19 -13.37 -13.50
C LEU A 29 27.59 -11.92 -13.81
N LEU A 30 28.86 -11.67 -14.12
CA LEU A 30 29.40 -10.36 -14.46
C LEU A 30 28.80 -9.84 -15.77
N ARG A 31 28.60 -10.70 -16.77
CA ARG A 31 27.93 -10.33 -18.03
C ARG A 31 26.48 -9.92 -17.81
N ARG A 32 25.73 -10.66 -16.98
CA ARG A 32 24.34 -10.30 -16.62
C ARG A 32 24.29 -9.00 -15.85
N GLN A 33 25.16 -8.79 -14.87
CA GLN A 33 25.25 -7.53 -14.12
C GLN A 33 25.60 -6.35 -15.02
N TRP A 34 26.54 -6.54 -15.96
CA TRP A 34 26.91 -5.52 -16.92
C TRP A 34 25.77 -5.20 -17.90
N HIS A 35 25.03 -6.22 -18.33
CA HIS A 35 23.84 -6.03 -19.17
C HIS A 35 22.77 -5.23 -18.42
N GLU A 36 22.45 -5.60 -17.18
CA GLU A 36 21.50 -4.88 -16.33
C GLU A 36 21.96 -3.44 -16.05
N PHE A 37 23.25 -3.24 -15.77
CA PHE A 37 23.82 -1.90 -15.61
C PHE A 37 23.63 -1.05 -16.87
N ARG A 38 23.93 -1.59 -18.04
CA ARG A 38 23.70 -0.90 -19.33
C ARG A 38 22.23 -0.59 -19.57
N LEU A 39 21.31 -1.50 -19.25
CA LEU A 39 19.87 -1.23 -19.36
C LEU A 39 19.45 -0.09 -18.43
N ASN A 40 19.99 -0.02 -17.23
CA ASN A 40 19.70 1.04 -16.27
C ASN A 40 20.26 2.41 -16.70
N LEU A 41 21.25 2.47 -17.58
CA LEU A 41 21.77 3.72 -18.14
C LEU A 41 20.87 4.33 -19.20
N ARG A 42 19.87 3.62 -19.73
CA ARG A 42 18.88 4.22 -20.63
C ARG A 42 18.07 5.27 -19.84
N PRO A 43 17.77 6.45 -20.40
CA PRO A 43 17.17 7.55 -19.61
C PRO A 43 15.91 7.16 -18.81
N ARG A 44 15.03 6.33 -19.39
CA ARG A 44 13.80 5.85 -18.71
C ARG A 44 14.08 4.84 -17.60
N GLU A 45 15.05 3.96 -17.79
CA GLU A 45 15.44 2.94 -16.84
C GLU A 45 16.35 3.53 -15.74
N PHE A 46 17.17 4.51 -16.08
CA PHE A 46 18.01 5.23 -15.12
C PHE A 46 17.16 5.92 -14.04
N ALA A 47 16.08 6.60 -14.43
CA ALA A 47 15.20 7.23 -13.46
C ALA A 47 14.59 6.20 -12.49
N TYR A 48 14.14 5.05 -12.99
CA TYR A 48 13.62 3.95 -12.18
C TYR A 48 14.70 3.44 -11.21
N TRP A 49 15.88 3.07 -11.72
CA TRP A 49 17.00 2.57 -10.94
C TRP A 49 17.47 3.59 -9.88
N PHE A 50 17.62 4.85 -10.25
CA PHE A 50 18.05 5.92 -9.35
C PHE A 50 17.07 6.09 -8.18
N VAL A 51 15.78 6.17 -8.46
CA VAL A 51 14.76 6.31 -7.43
C VAL A 51 14.68 5.07 -6.53
N GLN A 52 14.80 3.86 -7.08
CA GLN A 52 14.84 2.63 -6.27
C GLN A 52 16.03 2.63 -5.29
N ASN A 53 17.20 3.10 -5.72
CA ASN A 53 18.36 3.23 -4.83
C ASN A 53 18.18 4.32 -3.77
N LEU A 54 17.59 5.46 -4.14
CA LEU A 54 17.28 6.55 -3.20
C LEU A 54 16.30 6.07 -2.12
N ILE A 55 15.23 5.38 -2.51
CA ILE A 55 14.26 4.80 -1.57
C ILE A 55 14.93 3.73 -0.71
N LEU A 56 15.77 2.86 -1.28
CA LEU A 56 16.51 1.86 -0.51
C LEU A 56 17.41 2.51 0.54
N LEU A 57 18.11 3.59 0.18
CA LEU A 57 18.91 4.37 1.12
C LEU A 57 18.07 4.96 2.22
N PHE A 58 16.95 5.61 1.88
CA PHE A 58 15.98 6.12 2.84
C PHE A 58 15.49 5.02 3.79
N CYS A 59 15.08 3.88 3.25
CA CYS A 59 14.67 2.73 4.07
C CYS A 59 15.79 2.27 4.99
N LYS A 60 17.04 2.17 4.52
CA LYS A 60 18.16 1.76 5.36
C LYS A 60 18.47 2.75 6.49
N LEU A 61 18.21 4.04 6.29
CA LEU A 61 18.48 5.07 7.30
C LEU A 61 17.35 5.17 8.33
N PHE A 62 16.09 5.14 7.89
CA PHE A 62 14.92 5.49 8.71
C PHE A 62 14.02 4.32 9.06
N ILE A 63 13.99 3.25 8.24
CA ILE A 63 13.09 2.12 8.39
C ILE A 63 13.90 0.83 8.42
N GLN A 64 13.68 0.02 9.44
CA GLN A 64 14.25 -1.33 9.49
C GLN A 64 13.29 -2.30 8.81
N THR A 65 13.59 -2.74 7.60
CA THR A 65 12.73 -3.67 6.85
C THR A 65 13.14 -5.12 7.10
N GLN A 66 12.15 -5.99 7.33
CA GLN A 66 12.29 -7.46 7.39
C GLN A 66 11.48 -8.08 6.25
N LEU A 67 12.02 -9.11 5.59
CA LEU A 67 11.34 -9.83 4.51
C LEU A 67 11.05 -11.27 4.97
N PHE A 68 9.81 -11.70 4.80
CA PHE A 68 9.30 -13.03 5.08
C PHE A 68 8.76 -13.64 3.77
N GLY A 69 8.98 -14.94 3.55
CA GLY A 69 8.49 -15.65 2.36
C GLY A 69 9.05 -15.09 1.04
N GLY A 70 10.22 -14.44 1.09
CA GLY A 70 10.85 -13.87 -0.10
C GLY A 70 11.14 -14.90 -1.19
N GLU A 71 11.30 -16.17 -0.84
CA GLU A 71 11.48 -17.30 -1.74
C GLU A 71 10.29 -17.47 -2.71
N HIS A 72 9.09 -17.10 -2.30
CA HIS A 72 7.92 -17.12 -3.17
C HIS A 72 8.00 -16.10 -4.32
N TYR A 73 8.82 -15.07 -4.19
CA TYR A 73 9.06 -14.08 -5.24
C TYR A 73 10.31 -14.42 -6.09
N ALA A 74 10.98 -15.54 -5.84
CA ALA A 74 12.25 -15.88 -6.48
C ALA A 74 12.16 -15.99 -8.02
N PRO A 75 13.16 -15.49 -8.78
CA PRO A 75 13.32 -15.75 -10.22
C PRO A 75 13.84 -17.19 -10.51
N PRO A 76 13.70 -17.70 -11.74
CA PRO A 76 13.01 -17.09 -12.87
C PRO A 76 11.51 -17.30 -12.73
N ALA A 77 10.79 -16.24 -12.46
CA ALA A 77 9.34 -16.32 -12.42
C ALA A 77 8.76 -15.71 -13.71
N PRO A 78 7.65 -16.27 -14.22
CA PRO A 78 6.85 -15.62 -15.24
C PRO A 78 6.30 -14.29 -14.69
N ALA A 79 5.48 -13.60 -15.47
CA ALA A 79 4.74 -12.42 -15.02
C ALA A 79 4.19 -12.61 -13.59
N THR A 80 4.34 -11.61 -12.75
CA THR A 80 3.94 -11.70 -11.34
C THR A 80 2.94 -10.61 -11.00
N LEU A 81 1.80 -10.99 -10.46
CA LEU A 81 0.80 -10.08 -9.90
C LEU A 81 0.94 -10.10 -8.37
N LEU A 82 1.36 -9.00 -7.78
CA LEU A 82 1.41 -8.81 -6.33
C LEU A 82 0.11 -8.18 -5.85
N LEU A 83 -0.70 -8.95 -5.14
CA LEU A 83 -1.89 -8.46 -4.44
C LEU A 83 -1.45 -8.02 -3.05
N CYS A 84 -1.42 -6.71 -2.80
CA CYS A 84 -0.89 -6.17 -1.56
C CYS A 84 -1.99 -5.49 -0.72
N GLY A 85 -2.08 -5.85 0.56
CA GLY A 85 -2.87 -5.09 1.53
C GLY A 85 -2.30 -3.67 1.64
N HIS A 86 -3.12 -2.65 1.34
CA HIS A 86 -2.66 -1.27 1.25
C HIS A 86 -3.00 -0.49 2.52
N LYS A 87 -1.98 -0.12 3.27
CA LYS A 87 -2.10 0.55 4.56
C LYS A 87 -1.59 1.99 4.53
N ARG A 88 -0.64 2.29 3.62
CA ARG A 88 0.04 3.58 3.51
C ARG A 88 0.36 3.92 2.05
N ASP A 89 0.33 5.19 1.71
CA ASP A 89 0.68 5.67 0.37
C ASP A 89 2.08 5.24 -0.10
N TRP A 90 2.97 4.94 0.81
CA TRP A 90 4.35 4.52 0.54
C TRP A 90 4.56 2.99 0.50
N ASP A 91 3.53 2.16 0.71
CA ASP A 91 3.66 0.70 0.64
C ASP A 91 4.34 0.22 -0.64
N PRO A 92 3.98 0.73 -1.85
CA PRO A 92 4.67 0.35 -3.07
C PRO A 92 6.15 0.71 -3.04
N LEU A 93 6.50 1.85 -2.44
CA LEU A 93 7.88 2.33 -2.34
C LEU A 93 8.74 1.49 -1.39
N LEU A 94 8.15 0.89 -0.35
CA LEU A 94 8.84 -0.05 0.53
C LEU A 94 8.98 -1.43 -0.13
N CYS A 95 7.93 -1.90 -0.79
CA CYS A 95 7.86 -3.21 -1.41
C CYS A 95 8.87 -3.34 -2.56
N ALA A 96 8.90 -2.36 -3.48
CA ALA A 96 9.68 -2.45 -4.70
C ALA A 96 11.18 -2.61 -4.48
N PRO A 97 11.91 -1.74 -3.75
CA PRO A 97 13.34 -1.91 -3.61
C PRO A 97 13.68 -3.14 -2.77
N ARG A 98 12.83 -3.53 -1.82
CA ARG A 98 13.07 -4.71 -0.99
C ARG A 98 13.00 -6.01 -1.80
N LEU A 99 12.06 -6.12 -2.74
CA LEU A 99 11.95 -7.26 -3.64
C LEU A 99 12.97 -7.18 -4.79
N TYR A 100 13.20 -5.99 -5.33
CA TYR A 100 14.18 -5.78 -6.40
C TYR A 100 15.61 -6.16 -5.98
N TYR A 101 15.98 -5.86 -4.72
CA TYR A 101 17.30 -6.21 -4.16
C TYR A 101 17.27 -7.41 -3.20
N GLN A 102 16.29 -8.30 -3.33
CA GLN A 102 16.12 -9.44 -2.43
C GLN A 102 17.38 -10.32 -2.35
N ARG A 103 18.08 -10.51 -3.49
CA ARG A 103 19.31 -11.29 -3.58
C ARG A 103 20.58 -10.53 -3.22
N GLY A 104 20.42 -9.31 -2.73
CA GLY A 104 21.50 -8.38 -2.43
C GLY A 104 21.67 -7.31 -3.50
N TRP A 105 22.32 -6.22 -3.11
CA TRP A 105 22.52 -5.05 -3.97
C TRP A 105 23.30 -5.39 -5.27
N TRP A 106 24.15 -6.39 -5.23
CA TRP A 106 24.95 -6.87 -6.37
C TRP A 106 24.16 -7.72 -7.38
N ARG A 107 22.96 -8.16 -7.05
CA ARG A 107 22.11 -9.03 -7.87
C ARG A 107 20.68 -8.53 -7.91
N PRO A 108 20.44 -7.34 -8.49
CA PRO A 108 19.08 -6.85 -8.62
C PRO A 108 18.25 -7.77 -9.50
N ASP A 109 16.94 -7.81 -9.24
CA ASP A 109 16.02 -8.51 -10.11
C ASP A 109 15.91 -7.77 -11.45
N SER A 110 15.93 -8.50 -12.57
CA SER A 110 15.76 -7.92 -13.91
C SER A 110 14.32 -7.46 -14.17
N ARG A 111 13.36 -8.02 -13.45
CA ARG A 111 11.95 -7.63 -13.54
C ARG A 111 11.74 -6.25 -12.94
N ARG A 112 11.02 -5.41 -13.67
CA ARG A 112 10.62 -4.10 -13.19
C ARG A 112 9.26 -4.21 -12.53
N MET A 113 9.10 -3.57 -11.39
CA MET A 113 7.81 -3.49 -10.71
C MET A 113 7.04 -2.28 -11.22
N ALA A 114 5.86 -2.55 -11.76
CA ALA A 114 4.88 -1.53 -12.10
C ALA A 114 3.88 -1.40 -10.95
N PHE A 115 3.37 -0.18 -10.72
CA PHE A 115 2.45 0.12 -9.65
C PHE A 115 1.13 0.62 -10.22
N VAL A 116 0.04 0.22 -9.57
CA VAL A 116 -1.26 0.82 -9.84
C VAL A 116 -1.47 1.96 -8.85
N GLY A 117 -1.60 3.17 -9.37
CA GLY A 117 -1.84 4.37 -8.59
C GLY A 117 -3.21 4.98 -8.87
N ARG A 118 -3.69 5.81 -7.94
CA ARG A 118 -4.89 6.62 -8.15
C ARG A 118 -4.71 7.50 -9.39
N GLU A 119 -5.74 7.64 -10.20
CA GLU A 119 -5.68 8.44 -11.42
C GLU A 119 -5.38 9.92 -11.15
N ASP A 120 -5.90 10.46 -10.06
CA ASP A 120 -5.67 11.84 -9.65
C ASP A 120 -4.19 12.17 -9.39
N MET A 121 -3.36 11.17 -9.02
CA MET A 121 -1.89 11.34 -8.94
C MET A 121 -1.26 11.80 -10.26
N PHE A 122 -1.93 11.55 -11.39
CA PHE A 122 -1.48 11.93 -12.72
C PHE A 122 -2.12 13.23 -13.21
N LEU A 123 -2.99 13.83 -12.40
CA LEU A 123 -3.61 15.11 -12.67
C LEU A 123 -2.82 16.25 -12.03
N ARG A 124 -2.97 17.44 -12.59
CA ARG A 124 -2.43 18.65 -12.01
C ARG A 124 -3.15 18.97 -10.69
N GLY A 125 -2.40 19.38 -9.68
CA GLY A 125 -2.96 19.80 -8.40
C GLY A 125 -3.05 18.68 -7.35
N PHE A 126 -2.67 17.45 -7.65
CA PHE A 126 -2.69 16.35 -6.68
C PHE A 126 -1.89 16.65 -5.40
N MET A 127 -0.73 17.33 -5.52
CA MET A 127 0.06 17.69 -4.34
C MET A 127 -0.68 18.66 -3.42
N ALA A 128 -1.52 19.55 -3.97
CA ALA A 128 -2.35 20.42 -3.16
C ALA A 128 -3.42 19.64 -2.37
N GLU A 129 -3.94 18.54 -2.93
CA GLU A 129 -4.90 17.67 -2.23
C GLU A 129 -4.27 16.95 -1.03
N ILE A 130 -3.06 16.42 -1.21
CA ILE A 130 -2.34 15.70 -0.12
C ILE A 130 -2.06 16.61 1.06
N VAL A 131 -1.62 17.85 0.81
CA VAL A 131 -1.18 18.77 1.87
C VAL A 131 -2.27 19.69 2.38
N ASP A 132 -3.48 19.62 1.82
CA ASP A 132 -4.61 20.47 2.21
C ASP A 132 -4.93 20.39 3.72
N SER A 133 -4.68 19.21 4.31
CA SER A 133 -4.82 18.98 5.74
C SER A 133 -3.72 19.62 6.61
N TRP A 134 -2.70 20.26 6.04
CA TRP A 134 -1.51 20.74 6.77
C TRP A 134 -1.57 22.25 7.05
N GLU A 135 -2.69 22.92 6.78
CA GLU A 135 -2.91 24.36 7.02
C GLU A 135 -1.83 25.26 6.39
N TRP A 136 -1.38 24.88 5.20
CA TRP A 136 -0.37 25.66 4.48
C TRP A 136 -0.94 27.01 4.00
N PRO A 137 -0.10 28.06 3.88
CA PRO A 137 -0.54 29.35 3.40
C PRO A 137 -1.06 29.25 1.96
N ARG A 138 -2.12 30.03 1.65
CA ARG A 138 -2.83 29.98 0.35
C ARG A 138 -1.92 30.11 -0.88
N TRP A 139 -0.85 30.91 -0.79
CA TRP A 139 0.09 31.04 -1.90
C TRP A 139 0.85 29.74 -2.18
N ALA A 140 1.26 29.03 -1.15
CA ALA A 140 1.93 27.71 -1.30
C ALA A 140 0.97 26.66 -1.88
N MET A 141 -0.29 26.66 -1.44
CA MET A 141 -1.34 25.78 -1.99
C MET A 141 -1.58 26.05 -3.48
N ARG A 142 -1.59 27.33 -3.91
CA ARG A 142 -1.70 27.70 -5.33
C ARG A 142 -0.52 27.19 -6.15
N LEU A 143 0.71 27.26 -5.62
CA LEU A 143 1.89 26.69 -6.28
C LEU A 143 1.79 25.17 -6.39
N LEU A 144 1.34 24.50 -5.34
CA LEU A 144 1.12 23.04 -5.36
C LEU A 144 0.02 22.61 -6.33
N ASP A 145 -1.02 23.43 -6.52
CA ASP A 145 -2.08 23.19 -7.51
C ASP A 145 -1.56 23.27 -8.96
N LEU A 146 -0.42 23.92 -9.19
CA LEU A 146 0.25 23.97 -10.48
C LEU A 146 1.14 22.75 -10.74
N THR A 147 1.42 21.94 -9.73
CA THR A 147 2.33 20.79 -9.87
C THR A 147 1.68 19.64 -10.63
N ASN A 148 2.48 19.00 -11.47
CA ASN A 148 2.11 17.78 -12.18
C ASN A 148 3.13 16.69 -11.85
N LEU A 149 2.69 15.64 -11.18
CA LEU A 149 3.57 14.52 -10.81
C LEU A 149 3.79 13.53 -11.96
N THR A 150 3.04 13.61 -13.05
CA THR A 150 3.12 12.67 -14.18
C THR A 150 4.54 12.45 -14.70
N PRO A 151 5.39 13.50 -14.90
CA PRO A 151 6.77 13.31 -15.32
C PRO A 151 7.64 12.50 -14.35
N ILE A 152 7.28 12.49 -13.06
CA ILE A 152 8.01 11.76 -12.02
C ILE A 152 7.49 10.33 -11.90
N VAL A 153 6.17 10.14 -11.85
CA VAL A 153 5.56 8.83 -11.57
C VAL A 153 5.54 7.88 -12.78
N ARG A 154 5.48 8.40 -14.00
CA ARG A 154 5.54 7.57 -15.21
C ARG A 154 6.86 6.81 -15.39
N PRO A 155 8.04 7.43 -15.24
CA PRO A 155 9.31 6.71 -15.27
C PRO A 155 9.41 5.62 -14.18
N LEU A 156 8.71 5.81 -13.04
CA LEU A 156 8.60 4.82 -11.97
C LEU A 156 7.61 3.68 -12.30
N ARG A 157 7.07 3.65 -13.51
CA ARG A 157 6.10 2.65 -13.98
C ARG A 157 4.80 2.63 -13.17
N ALA A 158 4.38 3.80 -12.69
CA ALA A 158 3.05 3.97 -12.14
C ALA A 158 2.01 4.06 -13.26
N TYR A 159 0.93 3.30 -13.13
CA TYR A 159 -0.20 3.24 -14.05
C TYR A 159 -1.45 3.76 -13.36
N PRO A 160 -2.18 4.68 -14.00
CA PRO A 160 -3.42 5.18 -13.43
C PRO A 160 -4.51 4.12 -13.42
N ILE A 161 -5.32 4.12 -12.36
CA ILE A 161 -6.60 3.42 -12.35
C ILE A 161 -7.70 4.36 -11.85
N ALA A 162 -8.76 4.47 -12.65
CA ALA A 162 -9.92 5.27 -12.28
C ALA A 162 -10.74 4.57 -11.19
N ARG A 163 -11.17 5.34 -10.20
CA ARG A 163 -12.05 4.88 -9.13
C ARG A 163 -13.41 5.55 -9.29
N ALA A 164 -14.34 4.86 -9.90
CA ALA A 164 -15.67 5.40 -10.22
C ALA A 164 -16.42 5.96 -8.99
N LEU A 165 -16.13 5.47 -7.78
CA LEU A 165 -16.81 5.91 -6.55
C LEU A 165 -16.11 7.06 -5.81
N GLU A 166 -14.86 7.38 -6.16
CA GLU A 166 -14.05 8.40 -5.49
C GLU A 166 -13.70 9.57 -6.42
N TYR A 167 -14.43 9.69 -7.52
CA TYR A 167 -14.23 10.77 -8.46
C TYR A 167 -14.87 12.04 -7.90
N SER A 168 -14.10 13.12 -7.82
CA SER A 168 -14.63 14.39 -7.35
C SER A 168 -15.47 15.07 -8.41
N LEU A 169 -16.40 15.94 -7.99
CA LEU A 169 -17.16 16.75 -8.91
C LEU A 169 -16.23 17.66 -9.73
N ARG A 170 -15.13 18.15 -9.14
CA ARG A 170 -14.11 18.95 -9.85
C ARG A 170 -13.48 18.17 -10.99
N SER A 171 -13.11 16.91 -10.76
CA SER A 171 -12.50 16.06 -11.79
C SER A 171 -13.46 15.81 -12.96
N LEU A 172 -14.75 15.59 -12.66
CA LEU A 172 -15.77 15.47 -13.69
C LEU A 172 -15.88 16.74 -14.54
N LEU A 173 -16.01 17.90 -13.89
CA LEU A 173 -16.14 19.18 -14.59
C LEU A 173 -14.92 19.47 -15.45
N PHE A 174 -13.75 19.08 -15.00
CA PHE A 174 -12.54 19.16 -15.81
C PHE A 174 -12.61 18.26 -17.05
N ASP A 175 -13.09 17.02 -16.91
CA ASP A 175 -13.30 16.10 -18.03
C ASP A 175 -14.36 16.64 -19.02
N VAL A 176 -15.46 17.21 -18.51
CA VAL A 176 -16.50 17.86 -19.34
C VAL A 176 -15.86 19.03 -20.13
N TYR A 177 -15.13 19.90 -19.44
CA TYR A 177 -14.45 21.04 -20.08
C TYR A 177 -13.49 20.62 -21.20
N GLN A 178 -12.70 19.56 -20.96
CA GLN A 178 -11.74 19.03 -21.92
C GLN A 178 -12.37 18.39 -23.15
N GLN A 179 -13.55 17.76 -23.01
CA GLN A 179 -14.15 16.92 -24.03
C GLN A 179 -15.34 17.58 -24.74
N GLN A 180 -16.12 18.36 -24.02
CA GLN A 180 -17.36 18.98 -24.53
C GLN A 180 -17.22 20.51 -24.60
N GLY A 181 -16.14 21.09 -24.07
CA GLY A 181 -15.93 22.51 -24.05
C GLY A 181 -16.50 23.22 -22.83
N ASN A 182 -16.62 24.55 -22.95
CA ASN A 182 -17.08 25.40 -21.82
C ASN A 182 -18.62 25.49 -21.80
N LEU A 183 -19.27 24.41 -21.37
CA LEU A 183 -20.75 24.35 -21.29
C LEU A 183 -21.29 25.23 -20.16
N PRO A 184 -22.55 25.74 -20.27
CA PRO A 184 -23.28 26.32 -19.16
C PRO A 184 -23.46 25.29 -18.03
N LEU A 185 -23.34 25.72 -16.76
CA LEU A 185 -23.44 24.79 -15.63
C LEU A 185 -24.79 24.07 -15.55
N GLN A 186 -25.87 24.73 -15.95
CA GLN A 186 -27.22 24.15 -15.98
C GLN A 186 -27.37 22.96 -16.97
N GLU A 187 -26.48 22.83 -17.95
CA GLU A 187 -26.44 21.69 -18.85
C GLU A 187 -25.61 20.51 -18.27
N VAL A 188 -24.91 20.74 -17.16
CA VAL A 188 -24.03 19.75 -16.55
C VAL A 188 -24.52 19.34 -15.17
N LEU A 189 -24.89 20.31 -14.35
CA LEU A 189 -25.25 20.12 -12.96
C LEU A 189 -26.78 20.14 -12.77
N SER A 190 -27.25 19.32 -11.83
CA SER A 190 -28.65 19.33 -11.43
C SER A 190 -29.02 20.61 -10.69
N GLU A 191 -30.31 20.94 -10.63
CA GLU A 191 -30.82 22.07 -9.86
C GLU A 191 -30.39 22.01 -8.39
N GLU A 192 -30.44 20.82 -7.77
CA GLU A 192 -29.96 20.62 -6.39
C GLU A 192 -28.51 21.09 -6.20
N MET A 193 -27.65 20.78 -7.18
CA MET A 193 -26.23 21.14 -7.10
C MET A 193 -26.01 22.63 -7.41
N LEU A 194 -26.76 23.22 -8.32
CA LEU A 194 -26.73 24.65 -8.59
C LEU A 194 -27.14 25.45 -7.37
N ASP A 195 -28.24 25.08 -6.69
CA ASP A 195 -28.69 25.70 -5.45
C ASP A 195 -27.70 25.51 -4.29
N HIS A 196 -26.99 24.38 -4.26
CA HIS A 196 -25.92 24.15 -3.29
C HIS A 196 -24.73 25.13 -3.53
N LEU A 197 -24.33 25.31 -4.79
CA LEU A 197 -23.28 26.27 -5.15
C LEU A 197 -23.64 27.70 -4.83
N ASP A 198 -24.89 28.10 -5.08
CA ASP A 198 -25.37 29.46 -4.78
C ASP A 198 -25.38 29.74 -3.26
N ARG A 199 -25.86 28.79 -2.45
CA ARG A 199 -25.78 28.88 -0.97
C ARG A 199 -24.36 28.99 -0.47
N TRP A 200 -23.48 28.11 -0.92
CA TRP A 200 -22.07 28.11 -0.56
C TRP A 200 -21.39 29.44 -0.97
N ALA A 201 -21.69 29.96 -2.16
CA ALA A 201 -21.14 31.20 -2.68
C ALA A 201 -21.59 32.39 -1.85
N THR A 202 -22.85 32.43 -1.42
CA THR A 202 -23.41 33.48 -0.53
C THR A 202 -22.74 33.45 0.85
N GLU A 203 -22.60 32.26 1.46
CA GLU A 203 -21.93 32.09 2.75
C GLU A 203 -20.45 32.46 2.66
N THR A 204 -19.78 32.14 1.56
CA THR A 204 -18.37 32.50 1.36
C THR A 204 -18.17 33.96 1.16
N ALA A 205 -19.07 34.64 0.44
CA ALA A 205 -19.03 36.09 0.25
C ALA A 205 -19.20 36.87 1.58
N SER A 206 -20.03 36.36 2.49
CA SER A 206 -20.18 36.96 3.82
C SER A 206 -18.90 36.91 4.66
N ARG A 207 -18.06 35.89 4.45
CA ARG A 207 -16.79 35.70 5.18
C ARG A 207 -15.58 36.30 4.46
N GLN A 208 -15.63 36.43 3.12
CA GLN A 208 -14.51 36.85 2.28
C GLN A 208 -14.91 38.01 1.39
N ARG A 209 -14.62 39.28 1.80
CA ARG A 209 -14.98 40.51 1.06
C ARG A 209 -14.51 40.56 -0.40
N ARG A 210 -13.48 39.79 -0.78
CA ARG A 210 -12.94 39.77 -2.16
C ARG A 210 -13.69 38.81 -3.07
N PHE A 211 -14.44 37.87 -2.52
CA PHE A 211 -15.23 36.90 -3.31
C PHE A 211 -16.53 37.56 -3.75
N LYS A 212 -16.73 37.67 -5.05
CA LYS A 212 -17.96 38.26 -5.64
C LYS A 212 -18.74 37.09 -6.30
N PRO A 213 -19.77 36.57 -5.64
CA PRO A 213 -20.58 35.50 -6.19
C PRO A 213 -21.35 35.96 -7.42
N ARG A 214 -21.44 35.08 -8.41
CA ARG A 214 -22.39 35.22 -9.53
C ARG A 214 -23.38 34.03 -9.42
N PRO A 215 -24.64 34.20 -9.83
CA PRO A 215 -25.61 33.11 -9.83
C PRO A 215 -25.06 31.89 -10.61
N SER A 216 -25.14 30.71 -10.04
CA SER A 216 -24.59 29.49 -10.65
C SER A 216 -25.13 29.19 -12.05
N ARG A 217 -26.41 29.58 -12.29
CA ARG A 217 -27.09 29.45 -13.58
C ARG A 217 -26.51 30.36 -14.68
N GLN A 218 -25.73 31.36 -14.34
CA GLN A 218 -25.05 32.24 -15.29
C GLN A 218 -23.59 31.86 -15.51
N LEU A 219 -23.12 30.83 -14.79
CA LEU A 219 -21.75 30.37 -14.87
C LEU A 219 -21.58 29.24 -15.88
N HIS A 220 -20.40 29.15 -16.43
CA HIS A 220 -19.94 28.04 -17.25
C HIS A 220 -18.96 27.18 -16.48
N VAL A 221 -18.69 25.97 -16.97
CA VAL A 221 -17.78 25.00 -16.33
C VAL A 221 -16.42 25.60 -16.01
N LYS A 222 -15.84 26.41 -16.93
CA LYS A 222 -14.54 27.08 -16.71
C LYS A 222 -14.56 28.07 -15.54
N ASP A 223 -15.67 28.74 -15.30
CA ASP A 223 -15.78 29.78 -14.28
C ASP A 223 -15.62 29.20 -12.87
N ILE A 224 -16.09 27.98 -12.65
CA ILE A 224 -16.02 27.31 -11.34
C ILE A 224 -14.79 26.37 -11.18
N LEU A 225 -14.04 26.10 -12.24
CA LEU A 225 -12.77 25.33 -12.15
C LEU A 225 -11.63 26.17 -11.53
N THR A 226 -11.93 27.34 -11.00
CA THR A 226 -10.98 28.20 -10.32
C THR A 226 -10.74 27.75 -8.87
N TRP A 227 -9.69 28.30 -8.26
CA TRP A 227 -9.36 28.02 -6.86
C TRP A 227 -10.48 28.40 -5.89
N ASP A 228 -11.19 29.48 -6.19
CA ASP A 228 -12.20 30.03 -5.30
C ASP A 228 -13.42 29.10 -5.11
N TYR A 229 -13.72 28.24 -6.09
CA TYR A 229 -14.80 27.24 -6.03
C TYR A 229 -14.30 25.83 -5.65
N ARG A 230 -13.02 25.68 -5.27
CA ARG A 230 -12.45 24.34 -5.01
C ARG A 230 -13.20 23.58 -3.93
N GLU A 231 -13.52 24.22 -2.81
CA GLU A 231 -14.13 23.56 -1.66
C GLU A 231 -15.43 22.80 -2.00
N PRO A 232 -16.47 23.41 -2.61
CA PRO A 232 -17.71 22.70 -2.94
C PRO A 232 -17.53 21.65 -4.04
N LEU A 233 -16.45 21.72 -4.83
CA LEU A 233 -16.19 20.80 -5.94
C LEU A 233 -15.36 19.58 -5.53
N MET A 234 -14.71 19.59 -4.38
CA MET A 234 -13.90 18.44 -3.90
C MET A 234 -14.72 17.30 -3.31
N GLN A 235 -16.04 17.47 -3.17
CA GLN A 235 -16.92 16.40 -2.73
C GLN A 235 -16.98 15.25 -3.74
N ASN A 236 -17.18 14.02 -3.25
CA ASN A 236 -17.36 12.85 -4.08
C ASN A 236 -18.57 12.98 -4.99
N LEU A 237 -18.39 12.65 -6.26
CA LEU A 237 -19.45 12.71 -7.26
C LEU A 237 -20.63 11.81 -6.87
N ARG A 238 -21.84 12.37 -6.89
CA ARG A 238 -23.09 11.64 -6.69
C ARG A 238 -23.99 11.81 -7.91
N ARG A 239 -24.77 10.78 -8.24
CA ARG A 239 -25.71 10.82 -9.37
C ARG A 239 -26.61 12.06 -9.34
N ARG A 240 -27.11 12.46 -8.18
CA ARG A 240 -28.00 13.61 -7.98
C ARG A 240 -27.37 14.99 -8.28
N PHE A 241 -26.05 15.06 -8.45
CA PHE A 241 -25.35 16.32 -8.76
C PHE A 241 -25.34 16.64 -10.26
N LEU A 242 -25.70 15.68 -11.11
CA LEU A 242 -25.63 15.82 -12.56
C LEU A 242 -27.01 15.74 -13.19
N VAL A 243 -27.16 16.42 -14.33
CA VAL A 243 -28.32 16.13 -15.21
C VAL A 243 -28.19 14.69 -15.76
N PRO A 244 -29.33 14.00 -16.07
CA PRO A 244 -29.31 12.59 -16.48
C PRO A 244 -28.40 12.29 -17.67
N GLU A 245 -28.37 13.17 -18.66
CA GLU A 245 -27.56 13.03 -19.89
C GLU A 245 -26.05 13.04 -19.57
N GLN A 246 -25.63 13.97 -18.72
CA GLN A 246 -24.22 14.08 -18.30
C GLN A 246 -23.81 12.92 -17.40
N TYR A 247 -24.71 12.41 -16.58
CA TYR A 247 -24.45 11.22 -15.80
C TYR A 247 -24.28 9.98 -16.68
N ALA A 248 -25.11 9.80 -17.70
CA ALA A 248 -25.02 8.69 -18.67
C ALA A 248 -23.71 8.77 -19.46
N TRP A 249 -23.36 9.96 -19.96
CA TRP A 249 -22.09 10.21 -20.67
C TRP A 249 -20.89 9.89 -19.75
N TYR A 250 -20.91 10.37 -18.52
CA TYR A 250 -19.86 10.08 -17.54
C TYR A 250 -19.70 8.57 -17.30
N GLN A 251 -20.80 7.85 -17.10
CA GLN A 251 -20.74 6.39 -16.88
C GLN A 251 -20.13 5.64 -18.06
N ALA A 252 -20.54 5.96 -19.29
CA ALA A 252 -20.02 5.34 -20.50
C ALA A 252 -18.50 5.60 -20.63
N ARG A 253 -18.11 6.85 -20.43
CA ARG A 253 -16.71 7.26 -20.47
C ARG A 253 -15.85 6.56 -19.40
N GLN A 254 -16.33 6.48 -18.16
CA GLN A 254 -15.60 5.80 -17.08
C GLN A 254 -15.41 4.31 -17.37
N ARG A 255 -16.44 3.64 -17.93
CA ARG A 255 -16.30 2.23 -18.33
C ARG A 255 -15.23 2.04 -19.39
N ALA A 256 -15.26 2.81 -20.48
CA ALA A 256 -14.24 2.75 -21.55
C ALA A 256 -12.84 3.05 -21.01
N LYS A 257 -12.71 4.02 -20.11
CA LYS A 257 -11.44 4.40 -19.49
C LYS A 257 -10.88 3.29 -18.60
N ILE A 258 -11.71 2.71 -17.73
CA ILE A 258 -11.32 1.59 -16.87
C ILE A 258 -10.90 0.38 -17.71
N GLU A 259 -11.63 0.08 -18.79
CA GLU A 259 -11.28 -1.00 -19.69
C GLU A 259 -9.91 -0.77 -20.36
N ALA A 260 -9.66 0.42 -20.91
CA ALA A 260 -8.36 0.77 -21.49
C ALA A 260 -7.22 0.69 -20.44
N GLN A 261 -7.47 1.12 -19.21
CA GLN A 261 -6.50 1.02 -18.11
C GLN A 261 -6.22 -0.44 -17.73
N LEU A 262 -7.23 -1.29 -17.65
CA LEU A 262 -7.06 -2.73 -17.38
C LEU A 262 -6.28 -3.41 -18.51
N GLN A 263 -6.54 -3.07 -19.76
CA GLN A 263 -5.76 -3.57 -20.91
C GLN A 263 -4.27 -3.16 -20.81
N ALA A 264 -3.99 -1.92 -20.40
CA ALA A 264 -2.63 -1.45 -20.16
C ALA A 264 -1.92 -2.23 -19.05
N LEU A 265 -2.64 -2.54 -17.96
CA LEU A 265 -2.12 -3.37 -16.86
C LEU A 265 -1.90 -4.83 -17.30
N GLY A 266 -2.83 -5.40 -18.07
CA GLY A 266 -2.65 -6.73 -18.70
C GLY A 266 -1.41 -6.78 -19.60
N ALA A 267 -1.14 -5.68 -20.34
CA ALA A 267 0.07 -5.58 -21.16
C ALA A 267 1.37 -5.57 -20.33
N VAL A 268 1.36 -5.04 -19.09
CA VAL A 268 2.50 -5.16 -18.15
C VAL A 268 2.80 -6.63 -17.85
N LEU A 269 1.77 -7.40 -17.51
CA LEU A 269 1.92 -8.83 -17.22
C LEU A 269 2.34 -9.63 -18.46
N ARG A 270 1.80 -9.32 -19.66
CA ARG A 270 2.21 -9.97 -20.91
C ARG A 270 3.69 -9.75 -21.26
N ARG A 271 4.30 -8.65 -20.81
CA ARG A 271 5.76 -8.42 -20.96
C ARG A 271 6.62 -9.18 -19.95
N GLY A 272 6.01 -9.92 -19.03
CA GLY A 272 6.72 -10.64 -17.97
C GLY A 272 7.16 -9.75 -16.80
N ASP A 273 6.66 -8.52 -16.71
CA ASP A 273 6.94 -7.61 -15.60
C ASP A 273 6.15 -7.99 -14.32
N THR A 274 6.55 -7.43 -13.20
CA THR A 274 5.79 -7.52 -11.94
C THR A 274 4.81 -6.37 -11.85
N LEU A 275 3.55 -6.67 -11.52
CA LEU A 275 2.51 -5.67 -11.28
C LEU A 275 2.10 -5.68 -9.80
N TRP A 276 2.26 -4.57 -9.11
CA TRP A 276 1.77 -4.35 -7.75
C TRP A 276 0.41 -3.67 -7.79
N ILE A 277 -0.58 -4.23 -7.09
CA ILE A 277 -1.92 -3.67 -6.99
C ILE A 277 -2.52 -3.91 -5.61
N ALA A 278 -3.25 -2.92 -5.10
CA ALA A 278 -4.09 -3.06 -3.91
C ALA A 278 -5.44 -3.65 -4.32
N PRO A 279 -5.79 -4.88 -3.92
CA PRO A 279 -7.03 -5.52 -4.37
C PRO A 279 -8.30 -4.85 -3.82
N GLU A 280 -8.21 -4.19 -2.69
CA GLU A 280 -9.30 -3.40 -2.11
C GLU A 280 -9.50 -2.05 -2.82
N GLY A 281 -8.50 -1.62 -3.60
CA GLY A 281 -8.51 -0.37 -4.36
C GLY A 281 -8.42 0.90 -3.51
N MET A 282 -8.15 0.78 -2.21
CA MET A 282 -8.06 1.90 -1.27
C MET A 282 -7.07 1.57 -0.15
N ILE A 283 -6.60 2.60 0.55
CA ILE A 283 -5.92 2.42 1.82
C ILE A 283 -6.95 1.97 2.85
N THR A 284 -6.65 0.93 3.60
CA THR A 284 -7.51 0.40 4.65
C THR A 284 -7.72 1.48 5.73
N PRO A 285 -8.96 1.94 5.98
CA PRO A 285 -9.19 3.08 6.86
C PRO A 285 -9.12 2.75 8.36
N ASP A 286 -9.31 1.48 8.71
CA ASP A 286 -9.51 1.02 10.10
C ASP A 286 -8.68 -0.20 10.50
N GLY A 287 -7.82 -0.69 9.59
CA GLY A 287 -7.00 -1.88 9.81
C GLY A 287 -7.71 -3.21 9.58
N ALA A 288 -9.03 -3.20 9.35
CA ALA A 288 -9.77 -4.37 8.92
C ALA A 288 -9.64 -4.56 7.40
N GLN A 289 -9.88 -5.77 6.93
CA GLN A 289 -9.96 -6.04 5.50
C GLN A 289 -11.34 -5.73 4.96
N HIS A 290 -11.37 -5.19 3.74
CA HIS A 290 -12.56 -4.84 3.03
C HIS A 290 -12.71 -5.68 1.75
N ARG A 291 -13.75 -5.39 0.97
CA ARG A 291 -14.09 -6.14 -0.24
C ARG A 291 -13.06 -5.95 -1.35
N VAL A 292 -12.66 -7.04 -2.01
CA VAL A 292 -11.86 -7.01 -3.24
C VAL A 292 -12.66 -6.38 -4.38
N ARG A 293 -12.04 -5.45 -5.10
CA ARG A 293 -12.68 -4.77 -6.25
C ARG A 293 -12.78 -5.69 -7.47
N GLY A 294 -13.84 -5.52 -8.24
CA GLY A 294 -14.09 -6.34 -9.44
C GLY A 294 -13.01 -6.24 -10.53
N GLY A 295 -12.21 -5.19 -10.54
CA GLY A 295 -11.08 -5.04 -11.45
C GLY A 295 -10.01 -6.12 -11.32
N ILE A 296 -9.91 -6.79 -10.17
CA ILE A 296 -8.97 -7.92 -10.00
C ILE A 296 -9.39 -9.11 -10.86
N ALA A 297 -10.66 -9.47 -10.88
CA ALA A 297 -11.18 -10.57 -11.73
C ALA A 297 -10.94 -10.26 -13.22
N ALA A 298 -11.24 -9.02 -13.65
CA ALA A 298 -10.99 -8.58 -15.02
C ALA A 298 -9.50 -8.60 -15.39
N LEU A 299 -8.62 -8.21 -14.46
CA LEU A 299 -7.17 -8.24 -14.68
C LEU A 299 -6.65 -9.69 -14.77
N LEU A 300 -7.16 -10.60 -13.94
CA LEU A 300 -6.80 -12.03 -14.02
C LEU A 300 -7.19 -12.65 -15.35
N ALA A 301 -8.36 -12.29 -15.90
CA ALA A 301 -8.81 -12.73 -17.24
C ALA A 301 -7.91 -12.19 -18.37
N LEU A 302 -7.24 -11.05 -18.19
CA LEU A 302 -6.30 -10.45 -19.16
C LEU A 302 -4.85 -10.91 -18.97
N ALA A 303 -4.55 -11.53 -17.85
CA ALA A 303 -3.20 -11.98 -17.50
C ALA A 303 -2.83 -13.26 -18.27
N PRO A 304 -1.54 -13.47 -18.60
CA PRO A 304 -1.06 -14.75 -19.14
C PRO A 304 -1.39 -15.91 -18.20
N PRO A 305 -1.73 -17.11 -18.73
CA PRO A 305 -2.10 -18.26 -17.88
C PRO A 305 -1.04 -18.67 -16.84
N LYS A 306 0.24 -18.41 -17.12
CA LYS A 306 1.36 -18.71 -16.22
C LYS A 306 1.68 -17.55 -15.26
N THR A 307 0.83 -16.53 -15.15
CA THR A 307 1.03 -15.43 -14.23
C THR A 307 0.96 -15.92 -12.78
N ARG A 308 2.00 -15.66 -12.01
CA ARG A 308 2.01 -15.97 -10.58
C ARG A 308 1.27 -14.86 -9.82
N VAL A 309 0.31 -15.25 -9.00
CA VAL A 309 -0.43 -14.31 -8.13
C VAL A 309 0.06 -14.51 -6.71
N LEU A 310 0.69 -13.49 -6.13
CA LEU A 310 1.27 -13.57 -4.78
C LEU A 310 0.55 -12.60 -3.84
N PRO A 311 0.03 -13.09 -2.70
CA PRO A 311 -0.46 -12.22 -1.64
C PRO A 311 0.72 -11.60 -0.90
N VAL A 312 0.67 -10.29 -0.68
CA VAL A 312 1.71 -9.51 -0.01
C VAL A 312 1.08 -8.66 1.07
N ASN A 313 1.73 -8.55 2.22
CA ASN A 313 1.33 -7.65 3.27
C ASN A 313 2.53 -6.90 3.85
N ILE A 314 2.31 -5.68 4.31
CA ILE A 314 3.31 -4.89 5.03
C ILE A 314 2.73 -4.58 6.41
N THR A 315 3.36 -5.11 7.44
CA THR A 315 2.99 -4.81 8.83
C THR A 315 3.98 -3.84 9.42
N TYR A 316 3.48 -2.74 9.96
CA TYR A 316 4.29 -1.69 10.56
C TYR A 316 4.39 -1.85 12.07
N ASP A 317 5.62 -1.71 12.58
CA ASP A 317 5.89 -1.65 14.01
C ASP A 317 6.47 -0.27 14.35
N PHE A 318 5.58 0.67 14.59
CA PHE A 318 5.90 2.08 14.81
C PHE A 318 5.83 2.51 16.28
N MET A 319 5.08 1.79 17.15
CA MET A 319 5.04 2.06 18.59
C MET A 319 6.32 1.57 19.27
N THR A 320 7.44 2.18 18.89
CA THR A 320 8.77 1.82 19.35
C THR A 320 9.64 3.06 19.48
N THR A 321 10.71 2.96 20.24
CA THR A 321 11.78 3.96 20.25
C THR A 321 12.83 3.63 19.19
N GLY A 322 13.29 4.63 18.47
CA GLY A 322 14.27 4.46 17.40
C GLY A 322 13.62 4.33 16.00
N ARG A 323 14.28 3.58 15.11
CA ARG A 323 13.82 3.43 13.72
C ARG A 323 12.52 2.60 13.67
N MET A 324 11.55 3.09 12.89
CA MET A 324 10.34 2.33 12.56
C MET A 324 10.71 0.99 11.91
N ARG A 325 9.93 -0.05 12.16
CA ARG A 325 10.08 -1.35 11.50
C ARG A 325 8.93 -1.60 10.56
N ALA A 326 9.25 -2.23 9.42
CA ALA A 326 8.27 -2.70 8.46
C ALA A 326 8.57 -4.16 8.10
N CYS A 327 7.61 -5.03 8.32
CA CYS A 327 7.68 -6.44 7.98
C CYS A 327 6.93 -6.66 6.67
N LEU A 328 7.68 -6.92 5.58
CA LEU A 328 7.14 -7.30 4.28
C LEU A 328 7.02 -8.82 4.25
N SER A 329 5.81 -9.34 4.07
CA SER A 329 5.54 -10.77 3.93
C SER A 329 4.97 -11.08 2.57
N VAL A 330 5.53 -12.10 1.91
CA VAL A 330 5.09 -12.62 0.61
C VAL A 330 4.61 -14.05 0.81
N GLY A 331 3.35 -14.30 0.50
CA GLY A 331 2.77 -15.64 0.64
C GLY A 331 3.01 -16.52 -0.57
N ALA A 332 2.66 -17.80 -0.42
CA ALA A 332 2.68 -18.77 -1.50
C ALA A 332 1.78 -18.34 -2.67
N PRO A 333 2.09 -18.75 -3.91
CA PRO A 333 1.25 -18.44 -5.07
C PRO A 333 -0.19 -18.91 -4.88
N LEU A 334 -1.13 -18.07 -5.28
CA LEU A 334 -2.53 -18.41 -5.32
C LEU A 334 -2.88 -18.98 -6.70
N GLU A 335 -3.35 -20.21 -6.72
CA GLU A 335 -3.69 -20.93 -7.95
C GLU A 335 -5.21 -20.94 -8.17
N GLY A 336 -5.65 -21.09 -9.42
CA GLY A 336 -7.06 -21.27 -9.78
C GLY A 336 -7.96 -20.06 -9.48
N LEU A 337 -7.41 -18.85 -9.37
CA LEU A 337 -8.21 -17.65 -9.05
C LEU A 337 -9.07 -17.17 -10.22
N ALA A 338 -8.65 -17.40 -11.47
CA ALA A 338 -9.33 -16.86 -12.65
C ALA A 338 -10.73 -17.47 -12.86
N ASP A 339 -10.91 -18.72 -12.40
CA ASP A 339 -12.14 -19.50 -12.60
C ASP A 339 -13.14 -19.36 -11.43
N LEU A 340 -12.76 -18.65 -10.37
CA LEU A 340 -13.58 -18.51 -9.18
C LEU A 340 -14.68 -17.48 -9.35
N PRO A 341 -15.90 -17.75 -8.81
CA PRO A 341 -16.92 -16.75 -8.64
C PRO A 341 -16.37 -15.55 -7.83
N ARG A 342 -16.83 -14.34 -8.14
CA ARG A 342 -16.31 -13.10 -7.55
C ARG A 342 -16.30 -13.09 -6.02
N ALA A 343 -17.31 -13.66 -5.39
CA ALA A 343 -17.39 -13.72 -3.92
C ALA A 343 -16.29 -14.61 -3.33
N GLU A 344 -16.09 -15.80 -3.94
CA GLU A 344 -15.07 -16.77 -3.53
C GLU A 344 -13.65 -16.24 -3.80
N LEU A 345 -13.42 -15.66 -4.99
CA LEU A 345 -12.17 -14.97 -5.29
C LEU A 345 -11.86 -13.91 -4.23
N SER A 346 -12.86 -13.08 -3.86
CA SER A 346 -12.66 -12.06 -2.83
C SER A 346 -12.30 -12.67 -1.49
N ALA A 347 -13.04 -13.69 -1.04
CA ALA A 347 -12.79 -14.37 0.23
C ALA A 347 -11.38 -14.99 0.26
N ARG A 348 -10.98 -15.70 -0.81
CA ARG A 348 -9.68 -16.36 -0.93
C ARG A 348 -8.52 -15.37 -0.93
N VAL A 349 -8.65 -14.26 -1.66
CA VAL A 349 -7.63 -13.19 -1.69
C VAL A 349 -7.49 -12.53 -0.32
N LEU A 350 -8.62 -12.15 0.31
CA LEU A 350 -8.59 -11.51 1.64
C LEU A 350 -8.01 -12.45 2.70
N HIS A 351 -8.42 -13.71 2.72
CA HIS A 351 -7.86 -14.71 3.63
C HIS A 351 -6.32 -14.83 3.44
N ALA A 352 -5.87 -14.94 2.19
CA ALA A 352 -4.45 -15.06 1.89
C ALA A 352 -3.66 -13.82 2.33
N LEU A 353 -4.21 -12.61 2.16
CA LEU A 353 -3.61 -11.35 2.62
C LEU A 353 -3.55 -11.27 4.15
N ALA A 354 -4.61 -11.70 4.85
CA ALA A 354 -4.65 -11.73 6.30
C ALA A 354 -3.56 -12.65 6.88
N ARG A 355 -3.36 -13.80 6.26
CA ARG A 355 -2.30 -14.76 6.63
C ARG A 355 -0.88 -14.20 6.49
N GLN A 356 -0.69 -13.12 5.71
CA GLN A 356 0.60 -12.44 5.56
C GLN A 356 0.84 -11.33 6.60
N ILE A 357 -0.06 -11.12 7.55
CA ILE A 357 0.17 -10.18 8.66
C ILE A 357 1.24 -10.76 9.59
N VAL A 358 2.32 -10.01 9.79
CA VAL A 358 3.42 -10.38 10.70
C VAL A 358 3.14 -9.79 12.07
N VAL A 359 3.13 -10.61 13.10
CA VAL A 359 2.87 -10.16 14.47
C VAL A 359 4.04 -9.31 14.97
N THR A 360 3.74 -8.09 15.42
CA THR A 360 4.71 -7.11 15.93
C THR A 360 4.37 -6.71 17.37
N MET A 361 5.31 -6.04 18.03
CA MET A 361 5.05 -5.49 19.38
C MET A 361 3.93 -4.46 19.37
N THR A 362 3.85 -3.65 18.31
CA THR A 362 2.75 -2.68 18.14
C THR A 362 1.38 -3.36 18.15
N LEU A 363 1.20 -4.47 17.40
CA LEU A 363 -0.07 -5.21 17.35
C LEU A 363 -0.44 -5.81 18.71
N LEU A 364 0.50 -6.53 19.33
CA LEU A 364 0.29 -7.18 20.63
C LEU A 364 0.02 -6.18 21.76
N GLY A 365 0.83 -5.11 21.81
CA GLY A 365 0.65 -4.06 22.79
C GLY A 365 -0.67 -3.31 22.64
N SER A 366 -1.04 -2.96 21.40
CA SER A 366 -2.33 -2.31 21.13
C SER A 366 -3.51 -3.19 21.52
N ARG A 367 -3.44 -4.50 21.26
CA ARG A 367 -4.45 -5.49 21.68
C ARG A 367 -4.60 -5.51 23.19
N PHE A 368 -3.50 -5.65 23.93
CA PHE A 368 -3.50 -5.62 25.40
C PHE A 368 -4.16 -4.35 25.94
N LEU A 369 -3.73 -3.17 25.47
CA LEU A 369 -4.28 -1.90 25.93
C LEU A 369 -5.79 -1.80 25.65
N TRP A 370 -6.22 -2.27 24.47
CA TRP A 370 -7.64 -2.25 24.10
C TRP A 370 -8.47 -3.17 24.98
N GLU A 371 -8.04 -4.39 25.23
CA GLU A 371 -8.73 -5.36 26.10
C GLU A 371 -8.89 -4.82 27.51
N ARG A 372 -7.83 -4.20 28.06
CA ARG A 372 -7.89 -3.53 29.36
C ARG A 372 -8.92 -2.41 29.41
N LEU A 373 -8.99 -1.58 28.38
CA LEU A 373 -10.00 -0.54 28.28
C LEU A 373 -11.42 -1.11 28.21
N GLN A 374 -11.64 -2.18 27.45
CA GLN A 374 -12.95 -2.83 27.35
C GLN A 374 -13.41 -3.46 28.67
N GLN A 375 -12.46 -3.92 29.49
CA GLN A 375 -12.71 -4.48 30.84
C GLN A 375 -12.89 -3.40 31.91
N GLY A 376 -12.77 -2.11 31.58
CA GLY A 376 -12.80 -1.02 32.54
C GLY A 376 -11.58 -0.98 33.49
N GLN A 377 -10.47 -1.61 33.10
CA GLN A 377 -9.25 -1.73 33.89
C GLN A 377 -8.08 -1.00 33.22
N PRO A 378 -8.08 0.33 33.15
CA PRO A 378 -7.07 1.08 32.39
C PRO A 378 -5.67 1.05 33.01
N ASP A 379 -5.54 0.65 34.29
CA ASP A 379 -4.28 0.65 35.03
C ASP A 379 -3.59 -0.73 34.92
N PHE A 380 -2.27 -0.73 34.69
CA PHE A 380 -1.45 -1.94 34.58
C PHE A 380 0.02 -1.66 34.93
N ASP A 381 0.79 -2.71 35.13
CA ASP A 381 2.24 -2.70 35.31
C ASP A 381 2.97 -3.42 34.12
N GLU A 382 4.29 -3.33 34.11
CA GLU A 382 5.12 -3.98 33.05
C GLU A 382 4.96 -5.52 33.07
N ALA A 383 4.72 -6.11 34.24
CA ALA A 383 4.57 -7.56 34.39
C ALA A 383 3.26 -8.04 33.74
N ALA A 384 2.15 -7.34 33.98
CA ALA A 384 0.86 -7.64 33.34
C ALA A 384 0.94 -7.57 31.80
N LEU A 385 1.56 -6.52 31.25
CA LEU A 385 1.79 -6.41 29.80
C LEU A 385 2.68 -7.56 29.27
N SER A 386 3.78 -7.88 29.98
CA SER A 386 4.70 -8.94 29.57
C SER A 386 4.02 -10.31 29.57
N THR A 387 3.21 -10.61 30.58
CA THR A 387 2.46 -11.87 30.70
C THR A 387 1.43 -12.02 29.60
N ALA A 388 0.64 -10.98 29.33
CA ALA A 388 -0.36 -10.98 28.26
C ALA A 388 0.27 -11.12 26.88
N VAL A 389 1.36 -10.39 26.62
CA VAL A 389 2.11 -10.49 25.35
C VAL A 389 2.66 -11.91 25.17
N ALA A 390 3.27 -12.50 26.20
CA ALA A 390 3.81 -13.86 26.13
C ALA A 390 2.70 -14.91 25.88
N GLN A 391 1.54 -14.76 26.52
CA GLN A 391 0.38 -15.63 26.31
C GLN A 391 -0.15 -15.53 24.88
N ASN A 392 -0.41 -14.32 24.38
CA ASN A 392 -0.88 -14.09 23.01
C ASN A 392 0.13 -14.61 21.98
N MET A 393 1.43 -14.39 22.19
CA MET A 393 2.47 -14.93 21.32
C MET A 393 2.45 -16.46 21.27
N ARG A 394 2.22 -17.13 22.39
CA ARG A 394 2.13 -18.60 22.44
C ARG A 394 0.95 -19.10 21.62
N LEU A 395 -0.24 -18.52 21.80
CA LEU A 395 -1.44 -18.90 21.07
C LEU A 395 -1.28 -18.69 19.57
N LEU A 396 -0.80 -17.53 19.15
CA LEU A 396 -0.61 -17.19 17.73
C LEU A 396 0.49 -18.05 17.08
N ARG A 397 1.55 -18.45 17.82
CA ARG A 397 2.56 -19.39 17.31
C ARG A 397 1.98 -20.78 17.07
N GLN A 398 1.14 -21.29 17.97
CA GLN A 398 0.46 -22.56 17.80
C GLN A 398 -0.41 -22.58 16.54
N GLN A 399 -0.99 -21.43 16.16
CA GLN A 399 -1.78 -21.25 14.96
C GLN A 399 -0.96 -20.94 13.71
N GLY A 400 0.38 -20.91 13.80
CA GLY A 400 1.27 -20.71 12.66
C GLY A 400 1.47 -19.25 12.22
N ALA A 401 1.22 -18.27 13.10
CA ALA A 401 1.49 -16.87 12.81
C ALA A 401 2.99 -16.57 12.66
N ALA A 402 3.36 -15.69 11.73
CA ALA A 402 4.71 -15.17 11.60
C ALA A 402 4.96 -14.02 12.60
N PHE A 403 6.18 -13.93 13.14
CA PHE A 403 6.57 -12.92 14.10
C PHE A 403 7.78 -12.13 13.65
N GLU A 404 7.83 -10.84 13.95
CA GLU A 404 9.03 -10.04 13.76
C GLU A 404 10.22 -10.66 14.54
N GLN A 405 11.43 -10.54 13.97
CA GLN A 405 12.63 -11.16 14.57
C GLN A 405 12.91 -10.66 16.00
N GLY A 406 12.53 -9.43 16.34
CA GLY A 406 12.70 -8.85 17.67
C GLY A 406 11.88 -9.51 18.79
N LEU A 407 10.82 -10.28 18.43
CA LEU A 407 9.99 -11.01 19.40
C LEU A 407 10.41 -12.47 19.60
N GLN A 408 11.43 -12.96 18.89
CA GLN A 408 11.79 -14.38 18.91
C GLN A 408 12.72 -14.76 20.07
N LYS A 409 13.43 -13.79 20.66
CA LYS A 409 14.39 -14.03 21.77
C LYS A 409 14.00 -13.20 22.98
N ASP A 410 14.03 -13.80 24.18
CA ASP A 410 13.59 -13.15 25.42
C ASP A 410 14.28 -11.81 25.68
N ARG A 411 15.59 -11.73 25.53
CA ARG A 411 16.32 -10.47 25.72
C ARG A 411 15.86 -9.36 24.80
N THR A 412 15.52 -9.69 23.55
CA THR A 412 15.01 -8.71 22.57
C THR A 412 13.56 -8.38 22.84
N LEU A 413 12.74 -9.34 23.28
CA LEU A 413 11.35 -9.13 23.68
C LEU A 413 11.24 -8.11 24.81
N GLN A 414 12.01 -8.28 25.89
CA GLN A 414 12.02 -7.33 27.02
C GLN A 414 12.41 -5.91 26.57
N ARG A 415 13.39 -5.78 25.68
CA ARG A 415 13.74 -4.48 25.11
C ARG A 415 12.59 -3.89 24.27
N ARG A 416 11.83 -4.73 23.56
CA ARG A 416 10.68 -4.32 22.75
C ARG A 416 9.51 -3.86 23.62
N LEU A 417 9.23 -4.54 24.71
CA LEU A 417 8.24 -4.15 25.71
C LEU A 417 8.56 -2.76 26.28
N ARG A 418 9.79 -2.55 26.74
CA ARG A 418 10.22 -1.24 27.26
C ARG A 418 10.16 -0.13 26.21
N ALA A 419 10.53 -0.43 24.96
CA ALA A 419 10.42 0.52 23.87
C ALA A 419 8.96 0.91 23.60
N PHE A 420 8.03 -0.03 23.64
CA PHE A 420 6.59 0.19 23.52
C PHE A 420 6.05 1.08 24.64
N ILE A 421 6.38 0.77 25.91
CA ILE A 421 5.98 1.60 27.06
C ILE A 421 6.56 3.02 26.93
N THR A 422 7.85 3.13 26.58
CA THR A 422 8.50 4.44 26.41
C THR A 422 7.84 5.26 25.30
N TYR A 423 7.48 4.62 24.19
CA TYR A 423 6.71 5.26 23.12
C TYR A 423 5.34 5.70 23.64
N GLY A 424 4.62 4.84 24.34
CA GLY A 424 3.30 5.14 24.90
C GLY A 424 3.30 6.35 25.82
N LEU A 425 4.31 6.47 26.66
CA LEU A 425 4.49 7.63 27.55
C LEU A 425 4.81 8.92 26.75
N ARG A 426 5.66 8.85 25.73
CA ARG A 426 6.02 10.02 24.90
C ARG A 426 4.89 10.50 24.00
N SER A 427 4.06 9.59 23.51
CA SER A 427 2.94 9.89 22.61
C SER A 427 1.65 10.26 23.36
N GLY A 428 1.62 10.21 24.69
CA GLY A 428 0.42 10.43 25.48
C GLY A 428 -0.59 9.26 25.43
N LEU A 429 -0.21 8.10 24.89
CA LEU A 429 -1.00 6.88 24.92
C LEU A 429 -1.03 6.27 26.32
N LEU A 430 0.05 6.48 27.09
CA LEU A 430 0.19 6.03 28.48
C LEU A 430 0.51 7.21 29.37
N ILE A 431 -0.02 7.16 30.62
CA ILE A 431 0.25 8.09 31.69
C ILE A 431 0.97 7.31 32.80
N ARG A 432 2.09 7.82 33.31
CA ARG A 432 2.83 7.19 34.39
C ARG A 432 2.12 7.44 35.71
N LEU A 433 1.97 6.39 36.50
CA LEU A 433 1.45 6.41 37.88
C LEU A 433 2.57 6.09 38.89
N PRO A 434 2.37 6.33 40.22
CA PRO A 434 3.28 5.86 41.26
C PRO A 434 3.46 4.33 41.24
N GLY A 435 4.57 3.82 41.77
CA GLY A 435 4.80 2.37 41.88
C GLY A 435 5.09 1.63 40.58
N LYS A 436 5.61 2.31 39.54
CA LYS A 436 5.87 1.72 38.20
C LYS A 436 4.63 1.22 37.47
N GLN A 437 3.49 1.81 37.78
CA GLN A 437 2.23 1.55 37.10
C GLN A 437 1.99 2.56 35.95
N TYR A 438 1.10 2.20 35.03
CA TYR A 438 0.73 2.98 33.86
C TYR A 438 -0.79 3.00 33.71
N ARG A 439 -1.34 4.13 33.30
CA ARG A 439 -2.77 4.27 32.95
C ARG A 439 -2.89 4.49 31.45
N ILE A 440 -3.81 3.78 30.83
CA ILE A 440 -4.11 3.90 29.40
C ILE A 440 -4.94 5.17 29.17
N ASN A 441 -4.50 6.02 28.23
CA ASN A 441 -5.30 7.13 27.74
C ASN A 441 -6.23 6.62 26.62
N PRO A 442 -7.57 6.72 26.75
CA PRO A 442 -8.49 6.22 25.74
C PRO A 442 -8.58 7.11 24.49
N ALA A 443 -8.20 8.39 24.59
CA ALA A 443 -8.37 9.37 23.49
C ALA A 443 -7.69 8.92 22.17
N PRO A 444 -6.46 8.39 22.14
CA PRO A 444 -5.83 7.91 20.91
C PRO A 444 -6.58 6.79 20.19
N PHE A 445 -7.38 5.99 20.90
CA PHE A 445 -8.21 4.92 20.31
C PHE A 445 -9.47 5.45 19.63
N GLN A 446 -9.90 6.66 19.95
CA GLN A 446 -11.09 7.33 19.41
C GLN A 446 -10.77 8.23 18.22
N GLN A 447 -9.51 8.60 18.02
CA GLN A 447 -9.08 9.45 16.92
C GLN A 447 -9.28 8.74 15.59
N ARG A 448 -9.98 9.42 14.64
CA ARG A 448 -10.19 8.90 13.28
C ARG A 448 -9.10 9.32 12.30
N ARG A 449 -8.29 10.31 12.65
CA ARG A 449 -7.32 10.90 11.74
C ARG A 449 -5.95 10.26 11.93
N GLU A 450 -5.43 9.71 10.84
CA GLU A 450 -4.09 9.16 10.77
C GLU A 450 -3.14 10.19 10.18
N THR A 451 -1.92 10.24 10.72
CA THR A 451 -0.83 10.98 10.11
C THR A 451 0.07 10.05 9.31
N PHE A 452 0.95 10.63 8.50
CA PHE A 452 1.91 9.88 7.70
C PHE A 452 2.75 8.86 8.51
N PHE A 453 3.08 9.17 9.77
CA PHE A 453 3.93 8.34 10.65
C PHE A 453 3.18 7.67 11.81
N TRP A 454 1.88 7.86 11.94
CA TRP A 454 1.12 7.37 13.09
C TRP A 454 -0.12 6.61 12.65
N LEU A 455 -0.30 5.40 13.19
CA LEU A 455 -1.51 4.60 13.07
C LEU A 455 -2.25 4.62 14.41
N ASN A 456 -3.57 4.77 14.36
CA ASN A 456 -4.42 4.64 15.52
C ASN A 456 -4.20 3.25 16.19
N PRO A 457 -4.04 3.16 17.53
CA PRO A 457 -3.94 1.86 18.20
C PRO A 457 -5.11 0.92 17.88
N ARG A 458 -6.31 1.45 17.68
CA ARG A 458 -7.49 0.65 17.26
C ARG A 458 -7.30 0.01 15.89
N TYR A 459 -6.66 0.71 14.97
CA TYR A 459 -6.26 0.15 13.66
C TYR A 459 -5.40 -1.12 13.82
N CYS A 460 -4.42 -1.06 14.71
CA CYS A 460 -3.53 -2.20 14.99
C CYS A 460 -4.27 -3.39 15.63
N VAL A 461 -5.24 -3.10 16.49
CA VAL A 461 -6.13 -4.13 17.05
C VAL A 461 -6.92 -4.84 15.96
N ASN A 462 -7.57 -4.09 15.07
CA ASN A 462 -8.36 -4.66 13.97
C ASN A 462 -7.49 -5.47 12.99
N GLU A 463 -6.25 -5.03 12.75
CA GLU A 463 -5.29 -5.78 11.95
C GLU A 463 -4.95 -7.14 12.58
N LEU A 464 -4.72 -7.18 13.88
CA LEU A 464 -4.44 -8.44 14.60
C LEU A 464 -5.67 -9.35 14.61
N LEU A 465 -6.86 -8.82 14.85
CA LEU A 465 -8.13 -9.57 14.77
C LEU A 465 -8.36 -10.18 13.39
N THR A 466 -7.98 -9.46 12.34
CA THR A 466 -8.04 -9.96 10.96
C THR A 466 -7.14 -11.18 10.77
N LEU A 467 -5.92 -11.16 11.33
CA LEU A 467 -5.03 -12.32 11.32
C LEU A 467 -5.63 -13.49 12.12
N GLU A 468 -6.10 -13.27 13.34
CA GLU A 468 -6.70 -14.29 14.19
C GLU A 468 -7.86 -15.00 13.50
N ALA A 469 -8.76 -14.23 12.87
CA ALA A 469 -9.87 -14.78 12.08
C ALA A 469 -9.38 -15.68 10.92
N ALA A 470 -8.32 -15.27 10.22
CA ALA A 470 -7.76 -16.04 9.12
C ALA A 470 -7.06 -17.32 9.58
N LEU A 471 -6.46 -17.31 10.77
CA LEU A 471 -5.83 -18.49 11.36
C LEU A 471 -6.86 -19.53 11.80
N THR A 472 -7.96 -19.11 12.42
CA THR A 472 -9.05 -20.00 12.89
C THR A 472 -9.88 -20.60 11.75
N HIS A 473 -10.11 -19.86 10.67
CA HIS A 473 -10.90 -20.38 9.51
C HIS A 473 -10.11 -21.38 8.66
N GLY A 474 -8.79 -21.30 8.63
CA GLY A 474 -7.93 -22.27 7.95
C GLY A 474 -8.03 -23.68 8.52
N GLU A 475 -8.21 -23.82 9.83
CA GLU A 475 -8.35 -25.13 10.50
C GLU A 475 -9.73 -25.78 10.20
N ARG A 476 -10.79 -25.01 10.08
CA ARG A 476 -12.14 -25.53 9.78
C ARG A 476 -12.32 -26.03 8.34
N SER A 477 -11.63 -25.41 7.37
CA SER A 477 -11.71 -25.82 5.95
C SER A 477 -10.99 -27.14 5.66
N ILE A 478 -9.97 -27.49 6.44
CA ILE A 478 -9.23 -28.76 6.29
C ILE A 478 -10.00 -29.94 6.94
N ALA A 479 -10.80 -29.66 7.98
CA ALA A 479 -11.56 -30.68 8.72
C ALA A 479 -12.87 -31.10 8.04
N THR A 480 -13.32 -30.43 6.97
CA THR A 480 -14.62 -30.70 6.30
C THR A 480 -14.48 -31.27 4.88
N THR A 481 -13.31 -31.76 4.46
CA THR A 481 -13.21 -32.59 3.26
C THR A 481 -13.37 -34.06 3.66
N PRO A 482 -14.57 -34.68 3.49
CA PRO A 482 -14.68 -36.12 3.61
C PRO A 482 -13.95 -36.75 2.45
N GLY A 483 -13.08 -37.74 2.78
CA GLY A 483 -12.35 -38.57 1.83
C GLY A 483 -13.24 -39.46 0.96
#